data_f65f922ee627aac580485185ecd8612b
#
_entry.id   f65f922ee627aac580485185ecd8612b
#
_cell.length_a   1.000
_cell.length_b   1.000
_cell.length_c   1.000
_cell.angle_alpha   90.00
_cell.angle_beta   90.00
_cell.angle_gamma   90.00
#
_symmetry.space_group_name_H-M   'P 1'
#
loop_
_entity.id
_entity.type
_entity.pdbx_description
1 polymer ?
#
loop_
_entity_poly.entity_id
_entity_poly.type
_entity_poly.pdbx_seq_one_letter_code
_entity_poly.pdbx_strand_id
1 'polypeptide(L)'
;MGLSLKIKENIIWSFLSLFLYKIVLDFSYYFIISKIWAYSRFELNFNSIKLTESFFLLFIIFILMPKTSKKLSNIIIWLLLLLSYIPMLTLFAFMDQPRSYMYAVTGFWIIIFLLLRLPRISILSLKKSQSKTIYYSLFVFLSIIVIFLIYKYLDFSLNVDLTKVYDIRSQYVKIKIPLAGYLFNWLGYIANPVFFAICITKRKWVFAIPIVILQLLLFSSTGNKTFLLALPFTLVLIFIVTQKKPFLWMTVGLIGIILMGVLSYTLFNDLWISSLFTRRTLLVPAQLSFLYYDFFSKNVHTFLSHHQIFRVFLNYPYPLNPPHLIGEFYFNRPQMGANNGIYGDAYMNFGFIGLVLWAILLIIILKLIDSITKNRDIRITVSAIALPVISLTNSALLTCLLTHGLLLALIFVYLLPRERDKMI
;
A
#
# COMPACT_ATOMS: atom_id res chain seq x y z
N MET A 1 20.66 -23.04 6.93
CA MET A 1 21.24 -22.09 7.88
C MET A 1 20.17 -21.05 8.18
N GLY A 2 19.42 -21.21 9.30
CA GLY A 2 18.33 -20.31 9.69
C GLY A 2 18.92 -19.08 10.36
N LEU A 3 18.89 -17.93 9.68
CA LEU A 3 19.20 -16.65 10.27
C LEU A 3 18.10 -16.25 11.27
N SER A 4 18.27 -16.59 12.55
CA SER A 4 17.55 -15.90 13.62
C SER A 4 18.15 -14.51 13.77
N LEU A 5 17.71 -13.56 12.96
CA LEU A 5 18.14 -12.16 13.05
C LEU A 5 17.52 -11.53 14.31
N LYS A 6 18.23 -11.64 15.44
CA LYS A 6 18.05 -10.79 16.62
C LYS A 6 18.68 -9.42 16.33
N ILE A 7 18.05 -8.57 15.51
CA ILE A 7 18.62 -7.26 15.25
C ILE A 7 17.63 -6.21 15.75
N LYS A 8 18.02 -5.53 16.83
CA LYS A 8 17.47 -4.23 17.20
C LYS A 8 17.93 -3.23 16.15
N GLU A 9 17.00 -2.48 15.55
CA GLU A 9 17.34 -1.30 14.76
C GLU A 9 18.20 -0.37 15.61
N ASN A 10 19.25 0.21 15.02
CA ASN A 10 19.99 1.25 15.71
C ASN A 10 19.09 2.49 15.79
N ILE A 11 18.65 2.82 16.99
CA ILE A 11 17.66 3.87 17.27
C ILE A 11 18.11 5.21 16.66
N ILE A 12 19.39 5.54 16.78
CA ILE A 12 19.94 6.80 16.28
C ILE A 12 19.83 6.89 14.75
N TRP A 13 20.27 5.86 14.03
CA TRP A 13 20.21 5.85 12.57
C TRP A 13 18.77 5.81 12.05
N SER A 14 17.89 5.09 12.73
CA SER A 14 16.45 5.06 12.39
C SER A 14 15.80 6.42 12.62
N PHE A 15 16.19 7.13 13.68
CA PHE A 15 15.73 8.49 13.95
C PHE A 15 16.21 9.45 12.85
N LEU A 16 17.52 9.51 12.64
CA LEU A 16 18.12 10.42 11.65
C LEU A 16 17.56 10.18 10.24
N SER A 17 17.44 8.92 9.83
CA SER A 17 16.94 8.61 8.50
C SER A 17 15.45 8.95 8.31
N LEU A 18 14.63 8.78 9.35
CA LEU A 18 13.22 9.14 9.31
C LEU A 18 13.02 10.65 9.18
N PHE A 19 13.75 11.41 9.99
CA PHE A 19 13.71 12.88 9.95
C PHE A 19 14.26 13.42 8.63
N LEU A 20 15.36 12.85 8.14
CA LEU A 20 15.91 13.20 6.83
C LEU A 20 14.92 12.92 5.70
N TYR A 21 14.21 11.78 5.75
CA TYR A 21 13.15 11.46 4.78
C TYR A 21 12.07 12.54 4.75
N LYS A 22 11.58 12.96 5.93
CA LYS A 22 10.62 14.08 6.05
C LYS A 22 11.16 15.36 5.44
N ILE A 23 12.39 15.76 5.78
CA ILE A 23 13.04 16.98 5.27
C ILE A 23 13.17 16.93 3.74
N VAL A 24 13.61 15.81 3.17
CA VAL A 24 13.77 15.64 1.72
C VAL A 24 12.42 15.69 1.00
N LEU A 25 11.37 15.12 1.61
CA LEU A 25 10.02 15.19 1.06
C LEU A 25 9.47 16.64 1.11
N ASP A 26 9.67 17.35 2.23
CA ASP A 26 9.30 18.75 2.39
C ASP A 26 10.01 19.64 1.35
N PHE A 27 11.31 19.41 1.16
CA PHE A 27 12.10 20.10 0.13
C PHE A 27 11.55 19.86 -1.26
N SER A 28 11.29 18.59 -1.61
CA SER A 28 10.71 18.24 -2.92
C SER A 28 9.33 18.86 -3.11
N TYR A 29 8.51 18.91 -2.06
CA TYR A 29 7.21 19.59 -2.11
C TYR A 29 7.36 21.07 -2.41
N TYR A 30 8.18 21.78 -1.64
CA TYR A 30 8.37 23.23 -1.75
C TYR A 30 8.94 23.65 -3.11
N PHE A 31 10.00 22.96 -3.59
CA PHE A 31 10.72 23.38 -4.78
C PHE A 31 10.15 22.87 -6.09
N ILE A 32 9.45 21.75 -6.08
CA ILE A 32 8.98 21.10 -7.32
C ILE A 32 7.46 20.93 -7.32
N ILE A 33 6.90 20.21 -6.32
CA ILE A 33 5.51 19.75 -6.40
C ILE A 33 4.54 20.93 -6.39
N SER A 34 4.70 21.86 -5.45
CA SER A 34 3.82 23.03 -5.30
C SER A 34 3.91 23.98 -6.49
N LYS A 35 5.06 24.09 -7.15
CA LYS A 35 5.24 24.99 -8.31
C LYS A 35 4.64 24.40 -9.59
N ILE A 36 4.85 23.11 -9.82
CA ILE A 36 4.51 22.47 -11.10
C ILE A 36 3.06 21.98 -11.10
N TRP A 37 2.58 21.45 -9.96
CA TRP A 37 1.25 20.85 -9.86
C TRP A 37 0.25 21.65 -9.01
N ALA A 38 0.44 22.98 -8.86
CA ALA A 38 -0.53 23.87 -8.22
C ALA A 38 -1.93 23.73 -8.84
N TYR A 39 -2.03 23.57 -10.17
CA TYR A 39 -3.27 23.33 -10.89
C TYR A 39 -4.02 22.07 -10.46
N SER A 40 -3.34 21.13 -9.80
CA SER A 40 -3.90 19.92 -9.22
C SER A 40 -4.12 20.06 -7.71
N ARG A 41 -4.27 21.27 -7.20
CA ARG A 41 -4.47 21.63 -5.79
C ARG A 41 -3.29 21.31 -4.88
N PHE A 42 -2.06 21.29 -5.40
CA PHE A 42 -0.83 21.29 -4.58
C PHE A 42 -0.37 22.74 -4.37
N GLU A 43 -1.24 23.56 -3.81
CA GLU A 43 -0.94 24.96 -3.52
C GLU A 43 0.03 25.11 -2.34
N LEU A 44 0.85 26.14 -2.37
CA LEU A 44 1.80 26.44 -1.30
C LEU A 44 1.18 27.45 -0.32
N ASN A 45 0.67 26.97 0.78
CA ASN A 45 0.19 27.75 1.92
C ASN A 45 1.01 27.39 3.16
N PHE A 46 2.25 27.85 3.19
CA PHE A 46 3.22 27.45 4.21
C PHE A 46 2.90 28.05 5.59
N ASN A 47 2.87 27.17 6.61
CA ASN A 47 2.66 27.53 8.01
C ASN A 47 3.82 27.01 8.87
N SER A 48 4.67 27.93 9.36
CA SER A 48 5.86 27.59 10.15
C SER A 48 5.54 26.93 11.49
N ILE A 49 4.42 27.30 12.13
CA ILE A 49 3.97 26.69 13.37
C ILE A 49 3.61 25.23 13.11
N LYS A 50 2.82 24.95 12.05
CA LYS A 50 2.46 23.59 11.67
C LYS A 50 3.67 22.76 11.20
N LEU A 51 4.71 23.40 10.66
CA LEU A 51 5.97 22.70 10.37
C LEU A 51 6.60 22.16 11.67
N THR A 52 6.72 23.00 12.68
CA THR A 52 7.22 22.61 13.99
C THR A 52 6.35 21.53 14.63
N GLU A 53 5.02 21.71 14.59
CA GLU A 53 4.05 20.70 15.04
C GLU A 53 4.24 19.36 14.29
N SER A 54 4.48 19.39 12.98
CA SER A 54 4.66 18.18 12.17
C SER A 54 5.90 17.38 12.59
N PHE A 55 7.01 18.04 12.94
CA PHE A 55 8.19 17.39 13.48
C PHE A 55 7.96 16.85 14.89
N PHE A 56 7.20 17.56 15.72
CA PHE A 56 6.84 17.07 17.04
C PHE A 56 5.95 15.83 16.98
N LEU A 57 4.94 15.83 16.10
CA LEU A 57 4.10 14.66 15.85
C LEU A 57 4.91 13.48 15.32
N LEU A 58 5.86 13.73 14.42
CA LEU A 58 6.78 12.70 13.92
C LEU A 58 7.64 12.12 15.04
N PHE A 59 8.12 12.95 15.97
CA PHE A 59 8.90 12.52 17.12
C PHE A 59 8.08 11.61 18.05
N ILE A 60 6.82 11.97 18.34
CA ILE A 60 5.92 11.13 19.15
C ILE A 60 5.75 9.75 18.48
N ILE A 61 5.45 9.73 17.18
CA ILE A 61 5.28 8.49 16.42
C ILE A 61 6.58 7.68 16.42
N PHE A 62 7.73 8.32 16.25
CA PHE A 62 9.02 7.65 16.32
C PHE A 62 9.25 6.97 17.67
N ILE A 63 8.93 7.62 18.81
CA ILE A 63 9.09 7.02 20.14
C ILE A 63 8.21 5.76 20.29
N LEU A 64 6.97 5.81 19.83
CA LEU A 64 5.97 4.77 20.04
C LEU A 64 6.07 3.61 19.06
N MET A 65 6.58 3.83 17.85
CA MET A 65 6.64 2.81 16.81
C MET A 65 7.55 1.63 17.18
N PRO A 66 7.26 0.41 16.67
CA PRO A 66 8.09 -0.76 16.92
C PRO A 66 9.50 -0.59 16.34
N LYS A 67 10.53 -1.01 17.12
CA LYS A 67 11.97 -0.86 16.77
C LYS A 67 12.61 -2.17 16.31
N THR A 68 11.84 -3.19 15.97
CA THR A 68 12.36 -4.50 15.60
C THR A 68 11.65 -5.04 14.35
N SER A 69 12.40 -5.68 13.46
CA SER A 69 11.88 -6.36 12.27
C SER A 69 11.43 -7.81 12.53
N LYS A 70 11.33 -8.22 13.81
CA LYS A 70 11.01 -9.62 14.18
C LYS A 70 9.62 -10.09 13.77
N LYS A 71 8.68 -9.16 13.64
CA LYS A 71 7.29 -9.43 13.26
C LYS A 71 7.01 -8.78 11.90
N LEU A 72 6.25 -9.46 11.07
CA LEU A 72 5.87 -8.89 9.78
C LEU A 72 4.98 -7.66 9.95
N SER A 73 4.14 -7.62 10.99
CA SER A 73 3.33 -6.44 11.33
C SER A 73 4.17 -5.17 11.50
N ASN A 74 5.38 -5.27 12.09
CA ASN A 74 6.25 -4.11 12.28
C ASN A 74 6.75 -3.55 10.94
N ILE A 75 7.12 -4.44 10.00
CA ILE A 75 7.54 -4.05 8.64
C ILE A 75 6.39 -3.37 7.89
N ILE A 76 5.18 -3.92 8.02
CA ILE A 76 3.97 -3.34 7.42
C ILE A 76 3.66 -1.96 8.01
N ILE A 77 3.76 -1.80 9.32
CA ILE A 77 3.57 -0.51 10.00
C ILE A 77 4.58 0.50 9.47
N TRP A 78 5.85 0.13 9.33
CA TRP A 78 6.87 1.02 8.78
C TRP A 78 6.53 1.45 7.35
N LEU A 79 6.12 0.52 6.49
CA LEU A 79 5.69 0.84 5.13
C LEU A 79 4.51 1.82 5.12
N LEU A 80 3.48 1.57 5.90
CA LEU A 80 2.30 2.45 5.96
C LEU A 80 2.65 3.83 6.54
N LEU A 81 3.48 3.91 7.59
CA LEU A 81 3.94 5.19 8.14
C LEU A 81 4.69 6.00 7.09
N LEU A 82 5.66 5.37 6.42
CA LEU A 82 6.49 6.04 5.42
C LEU A 82 5.69 6.49 4.20
N LEU A 83 4.73 5.69 3.75
CA LEU A 83 3.99 5.94 2.51
C LEU A 83 2.70 6.75 2.70
N SER A 84 2.14 6.83 3.93
CA SER A 84 0.88 7.56 4.15
C SER A 84 0.98 8.65 5.21
N TYR A 85 1.51 8.38 6.39
CA TYR A 85 1.51 9.32 7.49
C TYR A 85 2.50 10.48 7.28
N ILE A 86 3.75 10.19 6.86
CA ILE A 86 4.76 11.24 6.64
C ILE A 86 4.36 12.19 5.51
N PRO A 87 3.84 11.75 4.35
CA PRO A 87 3.29 12.64 3.35
C PRO A 87 2.18 13.55 3.87
N MET A 88 1.31 13.06 4.77
CA MET A 88 0.30 13.91 5.42
C MET A 88 0.93 14.99 6.30
N LEU A 89 2.01 14.69 7.05
CA LEU A 89 2.75 15.69 7.83
C LEU A 89 3.36 16.78 6.95
N THR A 90 3.81 16.44 5.74
CA THR A 90 4.30 17.43 4.76
C THR A 90 3.16 18.35 4.33
N LEU A 91 2.03 17.80 3.88
CA LEU A 91 0.90 18.61 3.44
C LEU A 91 0.25 19.40 4.59
N PHE A 92 0.28 18.89 5.82
CA PHE A 92 -0.19 19.59 7.00
C PHE A 92 0.49 20.95 7.20
N ALA A 93 1.80 21.02 6.98
CA ALA A 93 2.59 22.24 7.13
C ALA A 93 2.58 23.12 5.87
N PHE A 94 2.69 22.50 4.68
CA PHE A 94 2.89 23.24 3.43
C PHE A 94 1.60 23.63 2.70
N MET A 95 0.47 23.02 3.07
CA MET A 95 -0.88 23.37 2.55
C MET A 95 -1.81 23.89 3.65
N ASP A 96 -1.30 24.19 4.82
CA ASP A 96 -2.05 24.69 5.98
C ASP A 96 -3.28 23.84 6.37
N GLN A 97 -3.14 22.50 6.32
CA GLN A 97 -4.23 21.55 6.52
C GLN A 97 -4.77 21.54 7.98
N PRO A 98 -6.01 21.08 8.23
CA PRO A 98 -6.65 21.14 9.54
C PRO A 98 -5.94 20.35 10.64
N ARG A 99 -5.72 20.98 11.81
CA ARG A 99 -5.12 20.35 13.00
C ARG A 99 -5.97 19.21 13.54
N SER A 100 -7.29 19.41 13.64
CA SER A 100 -8.21 18.39 14.16
C SER A 100 -8.06 17.05 13.45
N TYR A 101 -7.99 17.06 12.13
CA TYR A 101 -7.82 15.84 11.35
C TYR A 101 -6.43 15.24 11.49
N MET A 102 -5.36 16.07 11.42
CA MET A 102 -3.99 15.58 11.55
C MET A 102 -3.74 14.95 12.93
N TYR A 103 -4.27 15.55 14.00
CA TYR A 103 -4.17 14.99 15.34
C TYR A 103 -4.97 13.70 15.50
N ALA A 104 -6.15 13.60 14.89
CA ALA A 104 -6.93 12.38 14.88
C ALA A 104 -6.23 11.24 14.13
N VAL A 105 -5.58 11.52 12.98
CA VAL A 105 -4.74 10.54 12.26
C VAL A 105 -3.52 10.14 13.09
N THR A 106 -2.93 11.06 13.85
CA THR A 106 -1.86 10.71 14.80
C THR A 106 -2.40 9.80 15.91
N GLY A 107 -3.59 10.11 16.44
CA GLY A 107 -4.32 9.27 17.41
C GLY A 107 -4.57 7.84 16.89
N PHE A 108 -4.95 7.69 15.63
CA PHE A 108 -5.09 6.40 14.96
C PHE A 108 -3.80 5.54 15.09
N TRP A 109 -2.63 6.13 14.86
CA TRP A 109 -1.35 5.43 15.00
C TRP A 109 -1.00 5.11 16.46
N ILE A 110 -1.28 6.04 17.38
CA ILE A 110 -1.07 5.81 18.82
C ILE A 110 -1.90 4.61 19.29
N ILE A 111 -3.18 4.53 18.88
CA ILE A 111 -4.06 3.38 19.19
C ILE A 111 -3.44 2.09 18.65
N ILE A 112 -2.96 2.08 17.41
CA ILE A 112 -2.31 0.90 16.82
C ILE A 112 -1.09 0.48 17.65
N PHE A 113 -0.21 1.40 18.05
CA PHE A 113 0.99 1.07 18.81
C PHE A 113 0.69 0.54 20.20
N LEU A 114 -0.33 1.08 20.87
CA LEU A 114 -0.79 0.60 22.16
C LEU A 114 -1.36 -0.83 22.06
N LEU A 115 -2.26 -1.04 21.11
CA LEU A 115 -2.91 -2.34 20.92
C LEU A 115 -1.96 -3.40 20.32
N LEU A 116 -0.89 -2.99 19.63
CA LEU A 116 0.11 -3.92 19.10
C LEU A 116 0.83 -4.70 20.22
N ARG A 117 0.89 -4.12 21.43
CA ARG A 117 1.51 -4.75 22.63
C ARG A 117 0.71 -5.95 23.15
N LEU A 118 -0.57 -6.05 22.82
CA LEU A 118 -1.43 -7.18 23.19
C LEU A 118 -0.89 -8.50 22.58
N PRO A 119 -1.18 -9.66 23.21
CA PRO A 119 -0.72 -10.96 22.70
C PRO A 119 -1.23 -11.27 21.29
N ARG A 120 -0.57 -12.21 20.61
CA ARG A 120 -0.98 -12.71 19.30
C ARG A 120 -2.23 -13.57 19.44
N ILE A 121 -3.02 -13.61 18.36
CA ILE A 121 -4.15 -14.52 18.24
C ILE A 121 -3.60 -15.93 17.96
N SER A 122 -4.04 -16.93 18.69
CA SER A 122 -3.66 -18.34 18.42
C SER A 122 -4.45 -18.86 17.23
N ILE A 123 -3.76 -19.44 16.25
CA ILE A 123 -4.40 -20.01 15.04
C ILE A 123 -3.91 -21.47 14.89
N LEU A 124 -4.85 -22.37 14.68
CA LEU A 124 -4.57 -23.77 14.36
C LEU A 124 -3.76 -23.88 13.06
N SER A 125 -2.87 -24.86 12.98
CA SER A 125 -2.06 -25.09 11.78
C SER A 125 -2.54 -26.31 11.01
N LEU A 126 -2.56 -26.20 9.68
CA LEU A 126 -2.80 -27.36 8.81
C LEU A 126 -1.58 -28.29 8.74
N LYS A 127 -1.83 -29.55 8.41
CA LYS A 127 -0.75 -30.52 8.12
C LYS A 127 0.07 -30.07 6.93
N LYS A 128 1.40 -30.18 6.99
CA LYS A 128 2.35 -29.65 5.99
C LYS A 128 2.10 -30.18 4.57
N SER A 129 1.74 -31.46 4.42
CA SER A 129 1.50 -32.08 3.11
C SER A 129 0.27 -31.49 2.42
N GLN A 130 -0.86 -31.44 3.12
CA GLN A 130 -2.12 -30.89 2.60
C GLN A 130 -1.98 -29.40 2.23
N SER A 131 -1.35 -28.64 3.11
CA SER A 131 -1.07 -27.23 2.90
C SER A 131 -0.30 -26.97 1.59
N LYS A 132 0.75 -27.75 1.33
CA LYS A 132 1.58 -27.60 0.12
C LYS A 132 0.78 -27.87 -1.16
N THR A 133 -0.01 -28.92 -1.19
CA THR A 133 -0.82 -29.25 -2.37
C THR A 133 -1.85 -28.15 -2.66
N ILE A 134 -2.57 -27.69 -1.64
CA ILE A 134 -3.62 -26.68 -1.78
C ILE A 134 -3.05 -25.38 -2.36
N TYR A 135 -1.93 -24.87 -1.84
CA TYR A 135 -1.45 -23.57 -2.34
C TYR A 135 -0.87 -23.63 -3.76
N TYR A 136 -0.25 -24.74 -4.18
CA TYR A 136 0.16 -24.93 -5.58
C TYR A 136 -1.05 -25.06 -6.51
N SER A 137 -2.07 -25.86 -6.12
CA SER A 137 -3.30 -26.00 -6.88
C SER A 137 -4.02 -24.66 -7.04
N LEU A 138 -4.07 -23.85 -6.00
CA LEU A 138 -4.68 -22.52 -6.03
C LEU A 138 -3.95 -21.58 -7.00
N PHE A 139 -2.61 -21.61 -7.02
CA PHE A 139 -1.82 -20.82 -7.97
C PHE A 139 -2.08 -21.23 -9.42
N VAL A 140 -2.01 -22.54 -9.70
CA VAL A 140 -2.25 -23.08 -11.04
C VAL A 140 -3.68 -22.76 -11.52
N PHE A 141 -4.66 -22.95 -10.65
CA PHE A 141 -6.05 -22.63 -10.94
C PHE A 141 -6.27 -21.15 -11.27
N LEU A 142 -5.76 -20.24 -10.45
CA LEU A 142 -5.82 -18.80 -10.72
C LEU A 142 -5.13 -18.44 -12.02
N SER A 143 -3.96 -19.02 -12.29
CA SER A 143 -3.21 -18.76 -13.52
C SER A 143 -3.97 -19.20 -14.77
N ILE A 144 -4.54 -20.41 -14.75
CA ILE A 144 -5.34 -20.93 -15.86
C ILE A 144 -6.56 -20.05 -16.13
N ILE A 145 -7.30 -19.70 -15.09
CA ILE A 145 -8.51 -18.85 -15.26
C ILE A 145 -8.11 -17.47 -15.82
N VAL A 146 -7.08 -16.85 -15.31
CA VAL A 146 -6.66 -15.52 -15.77
C VAL A 146 -6.17 -15.57 -17.22
N ILE A 147 -5.37 -16.57 -17.60
CA ILE A 147 -4.93 -16.78 -19.00
C ILE A 147 -6.15 -16.97 -19.89
N PHE A 148 -7.11 -17.79 -19.49
CA PHE A 148 -8.36 -18.01 -20.24
C PHE A 148 -9.17 -16.71 -20.42
N LEU A 149 -9.30 -15.89 -19.36
CA LEU A 149 -10.01 -14.62 -19.45
C LEU A 149 -9.31 -13.62 -20.38
N ILE A 150 -7.98 -13.56 -20.32
CA ILE A 150 -7.20 -12.71 -21.23
C ILE A 150 -7.38 -13.19 -22.67
N TYR A 151 -7.24 -14.48 -22.93
CA TYR A 151 -7.43 -15.06 -24.27
C TYR A 151 -8.83 -14.81 -24.85
N LYS A 152 -9.87 -14.92 -24.01
CA LYS A 152 -11.26 -14.81 -24.45
C LYS A 152 -11.73 -13.37 -24.66
N TYR A 153 -11.26 -12.41 -23.85
CA TYR A 153 -11.82 -11.06 -23.77
C TYR A 153 -10.85 -9.93 -24.10
N LEU A 154 -9.55 -10.19 -24.10
CA LEU A 154 -8.51 -9.19 -24.29
C LEU A 154 -7.52 -9.64 -25.37
N ASP A 155 -6.68 -8.71 -25.84
CA ASP A 155 -5.60 -9.06 -26.76
C ASP A 155 -4.52 -9.88 -26.06
N PHE A 156 -4.31 -11.10 -26.53
CA PHE A 156 -3.26 -11.99 -26.05
C PHE A 156 -1.93 -11.59 -26.68
N SER A 157 -1.43 -10.43 -26.33
CA SER A 157 -0.17 -9.86 -26.83
C SER A 157 0.72 -9.37 -25.71
N LEU A 158 2.02 -9.46 -25.88
CA LEU A 158 3.01 -8.89 -24.97
C LEU A 158 3.42 -7.51 -25.49
N ASN A 159 2.77 -6.47 -24.96
CA ASN A 159 3.10 -5.08 -25.27
C ASN A 159 3.57 -4.37 -23.97
N VAL A 160 4.83 -3.96 -23.92
CA VAL A 160 5.44 -3.30 -22.76
C VAL A 160 5.62 -1.79 -23.01
N ASP A 161 5.01 -1.26 -24.08
CA ASP A 161 5.07 0.16 -24.40
C ASP A 161 4.32 1.01 -23.36
N LEU A 162 5.08 1.76 -22.56
CA LEU A 162 4.55 2.63 -21.51
C LEU A 162 3.78 3.83 -22.05
N THR A 163 3.95 4.17 -23.34
CA THR A 163 3.24 5.30 -23.96
C THR A 163 1.78 4.96 -24.25
N LYS A 164 1.50 3.68 -24.58
CA LYS A 164 0.16 3.16 -24.90
C LYS A 164 -0.66 2.72 -23.69
N VAL A 165 -0.12 2.81 -22.48
CA VAL A 165 -0.77 2.34 -21.24
C VAL A 165 -2.16 2.94 -21.02
N TYR A 166 -2.35 4.21 -21.35
CA TYR A 166 -3.64 4.88 -21.18
C TYR A 166 -4.69 4.36 -22.17
N ASP A 167 -4.30 4.05 -23.40
CA ASP A 167 -5.19 3.52 -24.45
C ASP A 167 -5.62 2.10 -24.08
N ILE A 168 -4.66 1.24 -23.69
CA ILE A 168 -4.92 -0.12 -23.21
C ILE A 168 -5.89 -0.08 -22.02
N ARG A 169 -5.63 0.79 -21.06
CA ARG A 169 -6.49 0.93 -19.87
C ARG A 169 -7.89 1.39 -20.22
N SER A 170 -8.03 2.33 -21.17
CA SER A 170 -9.34 2.81 -21.64
C SER A 170 -10.14 1.71 -22.32
N GLN A 171 -9.49 0.86 -23.11
CA GLN A 171 -10.09 -0.32 -23.75
C GLN A 171 -10.50 -1.36 -22.69
N TYR A 172 -9.61 -1.71 -21.77
CA TYR A 172 -9.89 -2.66 -20.69
C TYR A 172 -11.12 -2.27 -19.85
N VAL A 173 -11.27 -0.99 -19.50
CA VAL A 173 -12.40 -0.50 -18.69
C VAL A 173 -13.75 -0.64 -19.44
N LYS A 174 -13.74 -0.56 -20.77
CA LYS A 174 -14.96 -0.72 -21.60
C LYS A 174 -15.43 -2.18 -21.66
N ILE A 175 -14.53 -3.15 -21.49
CA ILE A 175 -14.84 -4.57 -21.58
C ILE A 175 -15.27 -5.07 -20.20
N LYS A 176 -16.52 -5.48 -20.06
CA LYS A 176 -17.05 -6.07 -18.82
C LYS A 176 -16.66 -7.54 -18.71
N ILE A 177 -15.53 -7.82 -18.05
CA ILE A 177 -15.07 -9.19 -17.80
C ILE A 177 -15.54 -9.61 -16.40
N PRO A 178 -16.29 -10.73 -16.26
CA PRO A 178 -16.75 -11.21 -14.96
C PRO A 178 -15.57 -11.46 -14.00
N LEU A 179 -15.67 -10.96 -12.77
CA LEU A 179 -14.69 -11.16 -11.70
C LEU A 179 -13.25 -10.71 -12.01
N ALA A 180 -12.97 -10.10 -13.17
CA ALA A 180 -11.62 -9.72 -13.58
C ALA A 180 -10.92 -8.80 -12.55
N GLY A 181 -11.64 -7.85 -11.97
CA GLY A 181 -11.09 -6.96 -10.94
C GLY A 181 -10.59 -7.69 -9.68
N TYR A 182 -11.11 -8.87 -9.39
CA TYR A 182 -10.63 -9.73 -8.32
C TYR A 182 -9.49 -10.63 -8.80
N LEU A 183 -9.74 -11.44 -9.82
CA LEU A 183 -8.84 -12.50 -10.28
C LEU A 183 -7.49 -11.95 -10.77
N PHE A 184 -7.49 -10.84 -11.52
CA PHE A 184 -6.27 -10.21 -12.01
C PHE A 184 -5.44 -9.61 -10.87
N ASN A 185 -6.09 -8.93 -9.92
CA ASN A 185 -5.39 -8.43 -8.74
C ASN A 185 -4.87 -9.57 -7.85
N TRP A 186 -5.66 -10.61 -7.64
CA TRP A 186 -5.26 -11.77 -6.84
C TRP A 186 -4.04 -12.49 -7.42
N LEU A 187 -4.01 -12.66 -8.75
CA LEU A 187 -2.86 -13.24 -9.42
C LEU A 187 -1.67 -12.26 -9.39
N GLY A 188 -1.86 -11.01 -9.82
CA GLY A 188 -0.77 -10.06 -10.05
C GLY A 188 -0.18 -9.44 -8.78
N TYR A 189 -0.97 -9.28 -7.71
CA TYR A 189 -0.51 -8.68 -6.46
C TYR A 189 -0.07 -9.69 -5.41
N ILE A 190 -0.55 -10.95 -5.51
CA ILE A 190 -0.35 -11.95 -4.47
C ILE A 190 0.31 -13.20 -5.00
N ALA A 191 -0.37 -13.93 -5.88
CA ALA A 191 0.07 -15.25 -6.28
C ALA A 191 1.42 -15.20 -7.03
N ASN A 192 1.54 -14.37 -8.06
CA ASN A 192 2.79 -14.19 -8.80
C ASN A 192 3.95 -13.70 -7.91
N PRO A 193 3.82 -12.62 -7.09
CA PRO A 193 4.85 -12.20 -6.15
C PRO A 193 5.28 -13.29 -5.16
N VAL A 194 4.35 -14.08 -4.61
CA VAL A 194 4.64 -15.18 -3.69
C VAL A 194 5.46 -16.28 -4.38
N PHE A 195 4.99 -16.75 -5.55
CA PHE A 195 5.69 -17.82 -6.25
C PHE A 195 7.02 -17.35 -6.82
N PHE A 196 7.12 -16.11 -7.28
CA PHE A 196 8.36 -15.47 -7.65
C PHE A 196 9.35 -15.42 -6.47
N ALA A 197 8.91 -14.96 -5.30
CA ALA A 197 9.72 -14.96 -4.08
C ALA A 197 10.18 -16.37 -3.68
N ILE A 198 9.34 -17.40 -3.83
CA ILE A 198 9.73 -18.80 -3.61
C ILE A 198 10.81 -19.23 -4.58
N CYS A 199 10.70 -18.89 -5.86
CA CYS A 199 11.70 -19.22 -6.87
C CYS A 199 13.05 -18.57 -6.57
N ILE A 200 13.05 -17.27 -6.26
CA ILE A 200 14.25 -16.51 -5.92
C ILE A 200 14.91 -17.05 -4.64
N THR A 201 14.14 -17.20 -3.56
CA THR A 201 14.69 -17.64 -2.27
C THR A 201 15.22 -19.07 -2.28
N LYS A 202 14.66 -19.94 -3.13
CA LYS A 202 15.10 -21.33 -3.31
C LYS A 202 16.09 -21.50 -4.47
N ARG A 203 16.55 -20.42 -5.10
CA ARG A 203 17.47 -20.42 -6.26
C ARG A 203 16.96 -21.24 -7.46
N LYS A 204 15.65 -21.28 -7.66
CA LYS A 204 15.00 -21.98 -8.78
C LYS A 204 14.62 -20.98 -9.89
N TRP A 205 15.59 -20.30 -10.44
CA TRP A 205 15.42 -19.16 -11.37
C TRP A 205 14.61 -19.50 -12.62
N VAL A 206 14.78 -20.72 -13.17
CA VAL A 206 14.06 -21.16 -14.37
C VAL A 206 12.55 -21.13 -14.17
N PHE A 207 12.06 -21.49 -12.98
CA PHE A 207 10.63 -21.43 -12.66
C PHE A 207 10.10 -20.00 -12.41
N ALA A 208 10.98 -19.02 -12.31
CA ALA A 208 10.56 -17.62 -12.23
C ALA A 208 10.20 -17.06 -13.62
N ILE A 209 10.75 -17.60 -14.71
CA ILE A 209 10.51 -17.10 -16.08
C ILE A 209 9.03 -17.10 -16.45
N PRO A 210 8.28 -18.21 -16.35
CA PRO A 210 6.85 -18.21 -16.68
C PRO A 210 6.03 -17.25 -15.80
N ILE A 211 6.44 -17.02 -14.54
CA ILE A 211 5.78 -16.07 -13.65
C ILE A 211 6.00 -14.62 -14.15
N VAL A 212 7.21 -14.31 -14.61
CA VAL A 212 7.52 -13.00 -15.21
C VAL A 212 6.70 -12.79 -16.50
N ILE A 213 6.63 -13.80 -17.37
CA ILE A 213 5.83 -13.74 -18.60
C ILE A 213 4.35 -13.49 -18.26
N LEU A 214 3.80 -14.22 -17.29
CA LEU A 214 2.40 -14.07 -16.85
C LEU A 214 2.15 -12.69 -16.25
N GLN A 215 3.11 -12.14 -15.52
CA GLN A 215 3.01 -10.79 -14.96
C GLN A 215 3.04 -9.71 -16.05
N LEU A 216 3.90 -9.88 -17.06
CA LEU A 216 3.94 -8.97 -18.21
C LEU A 216 2.66 -9.07 -19.07
N LEU A 217 2.09 -10.26 -19.20
CA LEU A 217 0.81 -10.46 -19.89
C LEU A 217 -0.33 -9.73 -19.17
N LEU A 218 -0.38 -9.81 -17.82
CA LEU A 218 -1.34 -9.03 -17.02
C LEU A 218 -1.18 -7.52 -17.23
N PHE A 219 0.05 -7.02 -17.27
CA PHE A 219 0.32 -5.62 -17.54
C PHE A 219 -0.14 -5.22 -18.95
N SER A 220 0.28 -5.98 -19.97
CA SER A 220 -0.05 -5.72 -21.38
C SER A 220 -1.56 -5.70 -21.64
N SER A 221 -2.30 -6.59 -20.97
CA SER A 221 -3.74 -6.71 -21.17
C SER A 221 -4.57 -5.67 -20.41
N THR A 222 -4.06 -5.09 -19.33
CA THR A 222 -4.84 -4.20 -18.44
C THR A 222 -4.34 -2.77 -18.37
N GLY A 223 -3.10 -2.50 -18.79
CA GLY A 223 -2.44 -1.20 -18.61
C GLY A 223 -2.21 -0.82 -17.14
N ASN A 224 -2.25 -1.78 -16.20
CA ASN A 224 -2.05 -1.49 -14.79
C ASN A 224 -0.55 -1.52 -14.44
N LYS A 225 0.04 -0.34 -14.26
CA LYS A 225 1.47 -0.17 -13.93
C LYS A 225 1.90 -0.91 -12.66
N THR A 226 0.99 -1.17 -11.72
CA THR A 226 1.31 -1.92 -10.51
C THR A 226 1.66 -3.36 -10.83
N PHE A 227 1.07 -3.97 -11.85
CA PHE A 227 1.47 -5.31 -12.28
C PHE A 227 2.91 -5.32 -12.82
N LEU A 228 3.30 -4.33 -13.62
CA LEU A 228 4.68 -4.21 -14.10
C LEU A 228 5.68 -4.08 -12.93
N LEU A 229 5.36 -3.29 -11.94
CA LEU A 229 6.24 -2.99 -10.81
C LEU A 229 6.20 -4.04 -9.68
N ALA A 230 5.25 -4.96 -9.67
CA ALA A 230 5.04 -5.91 -8.57
C ALA A 230 6.24 -6.85 -8.33
N LEU A 231 6.81 -7.43 -9.37
CA LEU A 231 7.96 -8.32 -9.22
C LEU A 231 9.26 -7.58 -8.89
N PRO A 232 9.64 -6.45 -9.55
CA PRO A 232 10.75 -5.61 -9.10
C PRO A 232 10.60 -5.16 -7.64
N PHE A 233 9.41 -4.74 -7.22
CA PHE A 233 9.14 -4.38 -5.84
C PHE A 233 9.31 -5.56 -4.88
N THR A 234 8.92 -6.77 -5.30
CA THR A 234 9.16 -8.00 -4.54
C THR A 234 10.65 -8.25 -4.30
N LEU A 235 11.51 -8.02 -5.31
CA LEU A 235 12.97 -8.12 -5.13
C LEU A 235 13.50 -7.10 -4.13
N VAL A 236 13.03 -5.85 -4.21
CA VAL A 236 13.38 -4.79 -3.26
C VAL A 236 12.97 -5.17 -1.84
N LEU A 237 11.78 -5.70 -1.65
CA LEU A 237 11.31 -6.16 -0.34
C LEU A 237 12.16 -7.32 0.20
N ILE A 238 12.47 -8.33 -0.62
CA ILE A 238 13.33 -9.44 -0.24
C ILE A 238 14.72 -8.90 0.18
N PHE A 239 15.28 -7.98 -0.60
CA PHE A 239 16.55 -7.33 -0.24
C PHE A 239 16.46 -6.62 1.11
N ILE A 240 15.45 -5.77 1.31
CA ILE A 240 15.28 -4.99 2.54
C ILE A 240 15.14 -5.89 3.77
N VAL A 241 14.27 -6.90 3.72
CA VAL A 241 14.02 -7.76 4.89
C VAL A 241 15.19 -8.68 5.25
N THR A 242 16.15 -8.86 4.33
CA THR A 242 17.39 -9.60 4.59
C THR A 242 18.49 -8.74 5.20
N GLN A 243 18.33 -7.42 5.21
CA GLN A 243 19.31 -6.50 5.78
C GLN A 243 19.29 -6.49 7.31
N LYS A 244 20.42 -6.11 7.92
CA LYS A 244 20.54 -5.93 9.37
C LYS A 244 19.67 -4.79 9.91
N LYS A 245 19.37 -3.79 9.10
CA LYS A 245 18.60 -2.58 9.47
C LYS A 245 17.52 -2.30 8.41
N PRO A 246 16.44 -3.10 8.34
CA PRO A 246 15.43 -2.97 7.28
C PRO A 246 14.76 -1.60 7.23
N PHE A 247 14.46 -0.99 8.38
CA PHE A 247 13.85 0.33 8.44
C PHE A 247 14.75 1.41 7.81
N LEU A 248 16.05 1.39 8.12
CA LEU A 248 17.02 2.31 7.52
C LEU A 248 17.06 2.16 5.99
N TRP A 249 17.05 0.92 5.47
CA TRP A 249 17.05 0.69 4.02
C TRP A 249 15.74 1.14 3.34
N MET A 250 14.60 1.03 4.02
CA MET A 250 13.33 1.58 3.53
C MET A 250 13.39 3.11 3.41
N THR A 251 13.85 3.79 4.46
CA THR A 251 13.94 5.26 4.47
C THR A 251 14.97 5.76 3.46
N VAL A 252 16.16 5.16 3.40
CA VAL A 252 17.22 5.51 2.43
C VAL A 252 16.74 5.28 0.99
N GLY A 253 16.02 4.19 0.73
CA GLY A 253 15.43 3.92 -0.59
C GLY A 253 14.43 5.00 -1.01
N LEU A 254 13.56 5.44 -0.11
CA LEU A 254 12.59 6.52 -0.39
C LEU A 254 13.29 7.87 -0.57
N ILE A 255 14.28 8.20 0.27
CA ILE A 255 15.13 9.39 0.12
C ILE A 255 15.79 9.38 -1.27
N GLY A 256 16.40 8.25 -1.65
CA GLY A 256 17.06 8.10 -2.94
C GLY A 256 16.14 8.33 -4.12
N ILE A 257 14.91 7.75 -4.10
CA ILE A 257 13.92 7.95 -5.16
C ILE A 257 13.49 9.42 -5.26
N ILE A 258 13.24 10.10 -4.12
CA ILE A 258 12.85 11.50 -4.13
C ILE A 258 13.98 12.38 -4.67
N LEU A 259 15.23 12.15 -4.18
CA LEU A 259 16.40 12.89 -4.67
C LEU A 259 16.67 12.63 -6.15
N MET A 260 16.52 11.41 -6.64
CA MET A 260 16.59 11.12 -8.07
C MET A 260 15.54 11.92 -8.87
N GLY A 261 14.32 12.04 -8.35
CA GLY A 261 13.29 12.88 -8.96
C GLY A 261 13.64 14.37 -8.97
N VAL A 262 14.24 14.88 -7.89
CA VAL A 262 14.74 16.26 -7.81
C VAL A 262 15.88 16.49 -8.82
N LEU A 263 16.87 15.59 -8.84
CA LEU A 263 18.02 15.68 -9.77
C LEU A 263 17.58 15.54 -11.24
N SER A 264 16.66 14.61 -11.55
CA SER A 264 16.12 14.45 -12.90
C SER A 264 15.47 15.75 -13.41
N TYR A 265 14.70 16.40 -12.54
CA TYR A 265 14.10 17.68 -12.88
C TYR A 265 15.12 18.81 -13.03
N THR A 266 16.06 18.95 -12.10
CA THR A 266 17.02 20.08 -12.09
C THR A 266 18.05 19.97 -13.21
N LEU A 267 18.48 18.75 -13.58
CA LEU A 267 19.52 18.54 -14.59
C LEU A 267 18.95 18.35 -16.01
N PHE A 268 17.79 17.68 -16.11
CA PHE A 268 17.24 17.26 -17.41
C PHE A 268 15.85 17.83 -17.69
N ASN A 269 15.28 18.64 -16.78
CA ASN A 269 13.90 19.12 -16.83
C ASN A 269 12.85 17.99 -16.98
N ASP A 270 13.20 16.77 -16.50
CA ASP A 270 12.33 15.61 -16.56
C ASP A 270 11.59 15.42 -15.24
N LEU A 271 10.27 15.35 -15.33
CA LEU A 271 9.36 15.23 -14.20
C LEU A 271 8.86 13.80 -13.94
N TRP A 272 9.31 12.84 -14.73
CA TRP A 272 8.70 11.51 -14.71
C TRP A 272 8.82 10.83 -13.35
N ILE A 273 10.02 10.85 -12.76
CA ILE A 273 10.29 10.25 -11.44
C ILE A 273 9.52 10.99 -10.35
N SER A 274 9.59 12.32 -10.31
CA SER A 274 8.86 13.15 -9.33
C SER A 274 7.35 12.97 -9.45
N SER A 275 6.81 12.89 -10.67
CA SER A 275 5.39 12.65 -10.92
C SER A 275 4.93 11.27 -10.44
N LEU A 276 5.69 10.21 -10.73
CA LEU A 276 5.29 8.84 -10.45
C LEU A 276 5.43 8.50 -8.96
N PHE A 277 6.58 8.82 -8.36
CA PHE A 277 6.88 8.42 -6.99
C PHE A 277 6.49 9.50 -5.97
N THR A 278 7.06 10.71 -6.05
CA THR A 278 6.84 11.72 -5.03
C THR A 278 5.39 12.22 -5.05
N ARG A 279 4.90 12.65 -6.21
CA ARG A 279 3.54 13.16 -6.29
C ARG A 279 2.49 12.06 -6.19
N ARG A 280 2.53 11.08 -7.10
CA ARG A 280 1.41 10.15 -7.29
C ARG A 280 1.35 9.06 -6.23
N THR A 281 2.50 8.59 -5.75
CA THR A 281 2.56 7.51 -4.75
C THR A 281 2.49 8.03 -3.32
N LEU A 282 3.11 9.18 -3.02
CA LEU A 282 3.19 9.70 -1.66
C LEU A 282 2.17 10.82 -1.40
N LEU A 283 2.17 11.87 -2.22
CA LEU A 283 1.44 13.10 -1.89
C LEU A 283 -0.02 13.10 -2.33
N VAL A 284 -0.39 12.50 -3.46
CA VAL A 284 -1.80 12.43 -3.91
C VAL A 284 -2.68 11.69 -2.91
N PRO A 285 -2.32 10.50 -2.39
CA PRO A 285 -3.13 9.84 -1.37
C PRO A 285 -3.30 10.67 -0.10
N ALA A 286 -2.24 11.37 0.32
CA ALA A 286 -2.29 12.26 1.48
C ALA A 286 -3.20 13.47 1.24
N GLN A 287 -3.11 14.09 0.06
CA GLN A 287 -4.00 15.19 -0.34
C GLN A 287 -5.46 14.74 -0.36
N LEU A 288 -5.75 13.63 -1.02
CA LEU A 288 -7.11 13.11 -1.10
C LEU A 288 -7.68 12.81 0.29
N SER A 289 -6.86 12.32 1.23
CA SER A 289 -7.28 12.11 2.61
C SER A 289 -7.80 13.40 3.27
N PHE A 290 -7.13 14.54 3.06
CA PHE A 290 -7.59 15.85 3.53
C PHE A 290 -8.82 16.34 2.79
N LEU A 291 -8.94 16.10 1.48
CA LEU A 291 -10.14 16.47 0.72
C LEU A 291 -11.38 15.67 1.15
N TYR A 292 -11.22 14.38 1.45
CA TYR A 292 -12.30 13.58 2.05
C TYR A 292 -12.71 14.12 3.41
N TYR A 293 -11.76 14.51 4.26
CA TYR A 293 -12.06 15.16 5.51
C TYR A 293 -12.83 16.48 5.30
N ASP A 294 -12.35 17.35 4.42
CA ASP A 294 -13.00 18.65 4.16
C ASP A 294 -14.44 18.47 3.66
N PHE A 295 -14.68 17.54 2.74
CA PHE A 295 -16.02 17.27 2.24
C PHE A 295 -16.94 16.69 3.33
N PHE A 296 -16.55 15.61 3.97
CA PHE A 296 -17.41 14.90 4.93
C PHE A 296 -17.47 15.53 6.30
N SER A 297 -16.69 16.55 6.60
CA SER A 297 -16.87 17.39 7.78
C SER A 297 -18.08 18.35 7.67
N LYS A 298 -18.53 18.59 6.43
CA LYS A 298 -19.64 19.51 6.11
C LYS A 298 -20.86 18.78 5.55
N ASN A 299 -20.74 17.49 5.22
CA ASN A 299 -21.76 16.70 4.55
C ASN A 299 -21.99 15.38 5.29
N VAL A 300 -23.10 14.71 4.97
CA VAL A 300 -23.51 13.45 5.61
C VAL A 300 -22.48 12.33 5.38
N HIS A 301 -22.15 11.60 6.43
CA HIS A 301 -21.31 10.41 6.36
C HIS A 301 -22.00 9.26 5.59
N THR A 302 -21.19 8.38 4.98
CA THR A 302 -21.73 7.33 4.12
C THR A 302 -22.16 6.06 4.87
N PHE A 303 -21.70 5.82 6.08
CA PHE A 303 -22.04 4.65 6.90
C PHE A 303 -21.92 3.31 6.17
N LEU A 304 -20.90 3.15 5.31
CA LEU A 304 -20.67 2.00 4.43
C LEU A 304 -21.73 1.79 3.33
N SER A 305 -22.75 2.63 3.20
CA SER A 305 -23.85 2.47 2.23
C SER A 305 -23.41 2.48 0.76
N HIS A 306 -22.20 2.96 0.46
CA HIS A 306 -21.60 2.91 -0.88
C HIS A 306 -21.13 1.50 -1.30
N HIS A 307 -20.91 0.59 -0.35
CA HIS A 307 -20.56 -0.81 -0.63
C HIS A 307 -21.79 -1.63 -0.99
N GLN A 308 -21.67 -2.48 -2.01
CA GLN A 308 -22.79 -3.29 -2.52
C GLN A 308 -23.50 -4.13 -1.44
N ILE A 309 -22.74 -4.68 -0.48
CA ILE A 309 -23.28 -5.51 0.61
C ILE A 309 -24.19 -4.68 1.53
N PHE A 310 -23.76 -3.49 1.93
CA PHE A 310 -24.49 -2.65 2.87
C PHE A 310 -25.57 -1.81 2.19
N ARG A 311 -25.46 -1.56 0.88
CA ARG A 311 -26.45 -0.83 0.08
C ARG A 311 -27.82 -1.51 0.07
N VAL A 312 -27.88 -2.81 0.35
CA VAL A 312 -29.16 -3.54 0.49
C VAL A 312 -29.96 -3.06 1.71
N PHE A 313 -29.26 -2.60 2.76
CA PHE A 313 -29.87 -2.20 4.04
C PHE A 313 -29.82 -0.69 4.30
N LEU A 314 -28.96 0.04 3.59
CA LEU A 314 -28.66 1.44 3.84
C LEU A 314 -28.79 2.26 2.55
N ASN A 315 -29.48 3.39 2.63
CA ASN A 315 -29.60 4.33 1.52
C ASN A 315 -28.30 5.15 1.38
N TYR A 316 -27.70 5.13 0.20
CA TYR A 316 -26.54 5.96 -0.10
C TYR A 316 -26.99 7.37 -0.47
N PRO A 317 -26.50 8.44 0.24
CA PRO A 317 -27.06 9.77 0.13
C PRO A 317 -26.59 10.60 -1.07
N TYR A 318 -25.69 10.07 -1.91
CA TYR A 318 -25.08 10.82 -3.01
C TYR A 318 -25.34 10.18 -4.37
N PRO A 319 -25.36 10.98 -5.48
CA PRO A 319 -25.59 10.47 -6.83
C PRO A 319 -24.39 9.69 -7.39
N LEU A 320 -23.17 10.04 -6.96
CA LEU A 320 -21.92 9.43 -7.41
C LEU A 320 -21.24 8.63 -6.30
N ASN A 321 -20.54 7.56 -6.68
CA ASN A 321 -19.69 6.84 -5.73
C ASN A 321 -18.58 7.76 -5.17
N PRO A 322 -18.08 7.53 -3.94
CA PRO A 322 -17.20 8.46 -3.25
C PRO A 322 -16.00 8.97 -4.05
N PRO A 323 -15.24 8.14 -4.80
CA PRO A 323 -14.13 8.65 -5.61
C PRO A 323 -14.56 9.61 -6.72
N HIS A 324 -15.71 9.37 -7.34
CA HIS A 324 -16.24 10.22 -8.40
C HIS A 324 -16.88 11.49 -7.83
N LEU A 325 -17.50 11.40 -6.65
CA LEU A 325 -18.05 12.54 -5.92
C LEU A 325 -16.94 13.56 -5.56
N ILE A 326 -15.83 13.10 -5.01
CA ILE A 326 -14.67 13.95 -4.68
C ILE A 326 -14.00 14.46 -5.95
N GLY A 327 -13.92 13.63 -7.01
CA GLY A 327 -13.43 14.04 -8.33
C GLY A 327 -14.24 15.16 -8.96
N GLU A 328 -15.57 15.09 -8.87
CA GLU A 328 -16.47 16.13 -9.33
C GLU A 328 -16.35 17.40 -8.50
N PHE A 329 -16.49 17.30 -7.19
CA PHE A 329 -16.57 18.45 -6.28
C PHE A 329 -15.29 19.29 -6.25
N TYR A 330 -14.11 18.65 -6.21
CA TYR A 330 -12.84 19.37 -6.09
C TYR A 330 -12.12 19.62 -7.41
N PHE A 331 -12.36 18.80 -8.42
CA PHE A 331 -11.60 18.84 -9.69
C PHE A 331 -12.47 19.10 -10.92
N ASN A 332 -13.79 19.26 -10.77
CA ASN A 332 -14.77 19.37 -11.87
C ASN A 332 -14.66 18.23 -12.89
N ARG A 333 -14.37 17.01 -12.40
CA ARG A 333 -14.13 15.82 -13.23
C ARG A 333 -14.86 14.60 -12.66
N PRO A 334 -16.15 14.40 -12.99
CA PRO A 334 -16.94 13.27 -12.45
C PRO A 334 -16.41 11.90 -12.87
N GLN A 335 -15.61 11.81 -13.94
CA GLN A 335 -14.95 10.55 -14.35
C GLN A 335 -13.64 10.28 -13.59
N MET A 336 -13.14 11.24 -12.82
CA MET A 336 -11.91 11.09 -12.05
C MET A 336 -12.15 10.19 -10.84
N GLY A 337 -11.43 9.08 -10.76
CA GLY A 337 -11.39 8.24 -9.56
C GLY A 337 -10.45 8.84 -8.51
N ALA A 338 -10.93 9.77 -7.69
CA ALA A 338 -10.20 10.33 -6.54
C ALA A 338 -10.29 9.36 -5.35
N ASN A 339 -9.54 8.26 -5.42
CA ASN A 339 -9.61 7.19 -4.42
C ASN A 339 -9.07 7.66 -3.07
N ASN A 340 -9.77 7.29 -1.98
CA ASN A 340 -9.31 7.52 -0.62
C ASN A 340 -8.36 6.40 -0.14
N GLY A 341 -7.53 6.73 0.84
CA GLY A 341 -6.81 5.75 1.66
C GLY A 341 -7.56 5.45 2.95
N ILE A 342 -6.93 4.66 3.81
CA ILE A 342 -7.52 4.15 5.06
C ILE A 342 -8.08 5.26 5.97
N TYR A 343 -7.45 6.42 6.04
CA TYR A 343 -7.91 7.53 6.89
C TYR A 343 -9.14 8.23 6.31
N GLY A 344 -9.11 8.53 5.00
CA GLY A 344 -10.26 9.13 4.31
C GLY A 344 -11.46 8.20 4.28
N ASP A 345 -11.24 6.89 4.10
CA ASP A 345 -12.27 5.86 4.18
C ASP A 345 -12.90 5.80 5.58
N ALA A 346 -12.08 5.77 6.63
CA ALA A 346 -12.53 5.78 8.01
C ALA A 346 -13.40 7.01 8.32
N TYR A 347 -12.89 8.20 7.96
CA TYR A 347 -13.59 9.46 8.25
C TYR A 347 -14.88 9.63 7.43
N MET A 348 -14.85 9.29 6.14
CA MET A 348 -16.02 9.33 5.27
C MET A 348 -17.17 8.51 5.82
N ASN A 349 -16.89 7.36 6.44
CA ASN A 349 -17.93 6.48 6.93
C ASN A 349 -18.47 6.87 8.31
N PHE A 350 -17.62 7.24 9.27
CA PHE A 350 -18.03 7.42 10.67
C PHE A 350 -17.34 8.61 11.37
N GLY A 351 -16.79 9.56 10.62
CA GLY A 351 -16.10 10.71 11.19
C GLY A 351 -14.88 10.30 12.03
N PHE A 352 -14.63 10.98 13.11
CA PHE A 352 -13.51 10.68 14.01
C PHE A 352 -13.61 9.31 14.69
N ILE A 353 -14.84 8.84 14.96
CA ILE A 353 -15.05 7.48 15.49
C ILE A 353 -14.61 6.44 14.47
N GLY A 354 -14.79 6.72 13.18
CA GLY A 354 -14.29 5.86 12.10
C GLY A 354 -12.80 5.62 12.17
N LEU A 355 -11.99 6.62 12.47
CA LEU A 355 -10.53 6.45 12.64
C LEU A 355 -10.20 5.47 13.78
N VAL A 356 -10.94 5.53 14.90
CA VAL A 356 -10.77 4.56 16.00
C VAL A 356 -11.15 3.15 15.57
N LEU A 357 -12.31 3.00 14.92
CA LEU A 357 -12.79 1.70 14.44
C LEU A 357 -11.84 1.07 13.42
N TRP A 358 -11.34 1.86 12.45
CA TRP A 358 -10.37 1.39 11.45
C TRP A 358 -9.00 1.05 12.06
N ALA A 359 -8.57 1.78 13.11
CA ALA A 359 -7.37 1.42 13.86
C ALA A 359 -7.53 0.04 14.53
N ILE A 360 -8.70 -0.24 15.14
CA ILE A 360 -9.01 -1.55 15.75
C ILE A 360 -9.05 -2.64 14.68
N LEU A 361 -9.69 -2.40 13.54
CA LEU A 361 -9.73 -3.37 12.44
C LEU A 361 -8.34 -3.65 11.87
N LEU A 362 -7.52 -2.61 11.68
CA LEU A 362 -6.16 -2.78 11.18
C LEU A 362 -5.29 -3.57 12.18
N ILE A 363 -5.41 -3.32 13.50
CA ILE A 363 -4.65 -4.08 14.48
C ILE A 363 -5.07 -5.56 14.52
N ILE A 364 -6.34 -5.88 14.33
CA ILE A 364 -6.81 -7.26 14.20
C ILE A 364 -6.12 -7.94 13.01
N ILE A 365 -6.10 -7.28 11.85
CA ILE A 365 -5.41 -7.77 10.65
C ILE A 365 -3.91 -7.98 10.92
N LEU A 366 -3.24 -7.01 11.54
CA LEU A 366 -1.81 -7.10 11.88
C LEU A 366 -1.53 -8.26 12.85
N LYS A 367 -2.40 -8.50 13.83
CA LYS A 367 -2.30 -9.65 14.75
C LYS A 367 -2.51 -10.99 14.04
N LEU A 368 -3.45 -11.06 13.10
CA LEU A 368 -3.63 -12.24 12.24
C LEU A 368 -2.38 -12.48 11.39
N ILE A 369 -1.82 -11.45 10.78
CA ILE A 369 -0.57 -11.52 10.02
C ILE A 369 0.56 -12.09 10.89
N ASP A 370 0.77 -11.56 12.09
CA ASP A 370 1.82 -12.06 13.01
C ASP A 370 1.61 -13.52 13.41
N SER A 371 0.36 -13.94 13.52
CA SER A 371 0.01 -15.30 13.92
C SER A 371 0.25 -16.31 12.81
N ILE A 372 -0.17 -15.97 11.58
CA ILE A 372 0.01 -16.86 10.43
C ILE A 372 1.44 -16.86 9.90
N THR A 373 2.23 -15.80 10.12
CA THR A 373 3.61 -15.71 9.64
C THR A 373 4.63 -16.34 10.59
N LYS A 374 4.21 -16.72 11.80
CA LYS A 374 5.10 -17.38 12.76
C LYS A 374 5.72 -18.65 12.16
N ASN A 375 7.05 -18.76 12.25
CA ASN A 375 7.84 -19.88 11.71
C ASN A 375 7.71 -20.06 10.18
N ARG A 376 7.52 -18.97 9.45
CA ARG A 376 7.56 -18.93 7.98
C ARG A 376 8.65 -17.98 7.49
N ASP A 377 9.15 -18.21 6.27
CA ASP A 377 10.16 -17.35 5.66
C ASP A 377 9.60 -15.93 5.44
N ILE A 378 10.22 -14.95 6.09
CA ILE A 378 9.80 -13.54 6.03
C ILE A 378 9.86 -12.97 4.61
N ARG A 379 10.79 -13.45 3.77
CA ARG A 379 10.97 -13.02 2.38
C ARG A 379 9.77 -13.37 1.52
N ILE A 380 9.17 -14.54 1.77
CA ILE A 380 7.99 -15.02 1.05
C ILE A 380 6.73 -14.36 1.62
N THR A 381 6.64 -14.25 2.94
CA THR A 381 5.44 -13.70 3.58
C THR A 381 5.28 -12.20 3.36
N VAL A 382 6.37 -11.42 3.31
CA VAL A 382 6.31 -9.99 2.98
C VAL A 382 5.87 -9.78 1.53
N SER A 383 6.31 -10.63 0.61
CA SER A 383 5.93 -10.56 -0.80
C SER A 383 4.44 -10.81 -1.05
N ALA A 384 3.80 -11.61 -0.19
CA ALA A 384 2.36 -11.86 -0.26
C ALA A 384 1.52 -10.67 0.23
N ILE A 385 1.99 -9.98 1.28
CA ILE A 385 1.15 -9.06 2.05
C ILE A 385 1.43 -7.60 1.71
N ALA A 386 2.64 -7.24 1.28
CA ALA A 386 3.03 -5.85 1.14
C ALA A 386 2.20 -5.08 0.10
N LEU A 387 1.97 -5.61 -1.10
CA LEU A 387 1.20 -4.92 -2.14
C LEU A 387 -0.26 -4.69 -1.74
N PRO A 388 -1.01 -5.71 -1.26
CA PRO A 388 -2.36 -5.49 -0.74
C PRO A 388 -2.43 -4.48 0.40
N VAL A 389 -1.43 -4.47 1.29
CA VAL A 389 -1.38 -3.51 2.41
C VAL A 389 -1.02 -2.11 1.94
N ILE A 390 -0.07 -1.95 1.03
CA ILE A 390 0.26 -0.64 0.45
C ILE A 390 -0.98 -0.03 -0.24
N SER A 391 -1.85 -0.86 -0.81
CA SER A 391 -3.11 -0.37 -1.38
C SER A 391 -3.99 0.36 -0.36
N LEU A 392 -3.83 0.15 0.95
CA LEU A 392 -4.51 0.93 2.00
C LEU A 392 -4.14 2.42 2.00
N THR A 393 -3.05 2.80 1.37
CA THR A 393 -2.68 4.22 1.25
C THR A 393 -3.62 4.98 0.31
N ASN A 394 -4.23 4.30 -0.66
CA ASN A 394 -5.06 4.91 -1.70
C ASN A 394 -6.34 4.12 -2.02
N SER A 395 -6.77 3.22 -1.14
CA SER A 395 -7.99 2.43 -1.31
C SER A 395 -8.65 2.12 0.04
N ALA A 396 -9.99 2.01 0.03
CA ALA A 396 -10.80 1.69 1.19
C ALA A 396 -10.43 0.32 1.80
N LEU A 397 -10.55 0.19 3.12
CA LEU A 397 -10.16 -1.02 3.85
C LEU A 397 -10.86 -2.27 3.34
N LEU A 398 -12.18 -2.24 3.13
CA LEU A 398 -12.94 -3.38 2.62
C LEU A 398 -12.57 -3.72 1.18
N THR A 399 -12.27 -2.72 0.35
CA THR A 399 -11.75 -2.92 -1.01
C THR A 399 -10.37 -3.59 -0.99
N CYS A 400 -9.51 -3.20 -0.05
CA CYS A 400 -8.20 -3.84 0.12
C CYS A 400 -8.33 -5.29 0.59
N LEU A 401 -9.25 -5.59 1.48
CA LEU A 401 -9.50 -6.95 1.96
C LEU A 401 -9.94 -7.87 0.80
N LEU A 402 -10.89 -7.43 -0.01
CA LEU A 402 -11.51 -8.25 -1.06
C LEU A 402 -10.83 -8.06 -2.43
N THR A 403 -10.95 -6.86 -3.01
CA THR A 403 -10.54 -6.60 -4.41
C THR A 403 -9.02 -6.60 -4.57
N HIS A 404 -8.28 -5.93 -3.67
CA HIS A 404 -6.81 -5.99 -3.69
C HIS A 404 -6.25 -7.26 -3.05
N GLY A 405 -7.12 -8.12 -2.50
CA GLY A 405 -6.83 -9.48 -2.12
C GLY A 405 -6.07 -9.65 -0.81
N LEU A 406 -6.13 -8.69 0.13
CA LEU A 406 -5.47 -8.86 1.43
C LEU A 406 -5.95 -10.11 2.17
N LEU A 407 -7.26 -10.41 2.11
CA LEU A 407 -7.81 -11.65 2.67
C LEU A 407 -7.22 -12.90 1.98
N LEU A 408 -7.11 -12.89 0.66
CA LEU A 408 -6.48 -13.98 -0.08
C LEU A 408 -4.98 -14.11 0.26
N ALA A 409 -4.28 -12.99 0.44
CA ALA A 409 -2.89 -12.99 0.88
C ALA A 409 -2.72 -13.66 2.25
N LEU A 410 -3.64 -13.41 3.20
CA LEU A 410 -3.67 -14.10 4.49
C LEU A 410 -3.87 -15.61 4.31
N ILE A 411 -4.77 -16.04 3.42
CA ILE A 411 -5.00 -17.44 3.10
C ILE A 411 -3.74 -18.06 2.47
N PHE A 412 -3.11 -17.41 1.48
CA PHE A 412 -1.87 -17.91 0.87
C PHE A 412 -0.76 -18.07 1.90
N VAL A 413 -0.56 -17.07 2.77
CA VAL A 413 0.45 -17.13 3.83
C VAL A 413 0.12 -18.24 4.83
N TYR A 414 -1.16 -18.40 5.20
CA TYR A 414 -1.59 -19.48 6.09
C TYR A 414 -1.31 -20.87 5.51
N LEU A 415 -1.45 -21.05 4.21
CA LEU A 415 -1.16 -22.28 3.48
C LEU A 415 0.35 -22.52 3.25
N LEU A 416 1.23 -21.51 3.40
CA LEU A 416 2.67 -21.71 3.26
C LEU A 416 3.19 -22.69 4.33
N PRO A 417 4.06 -23.65 3.95
CA PRO A 417 4.65 -24.57 4.92
C PRO A 417 5.44 -23.84 6.00
N ARG A 418 5.26 -24.22 7.26
CA ARG A 418 6.12 -23.74 8.35
C ARG A 418 7.52 -24.35 8.20
N GLU A 419 8.55 -23.56 8.43
CA GLU A 419 9.90 -24.07 8.60
C GLU A 419 9.90 -24.91 9.90
N ARG A 420 10.54 -26.09 9.88
CA ARG A 420 10.71 -26.88 11.08
C ARG A 420 11.48 -26.03 12.08
N ASP A 421 10.99 -25.92 13.32
CA ASP A 421 11.83 -25.51 14.43
C ASP A 421 13.02 -26.51 14.41
N LYS A 422 14.20 -26.02 14.04
CA LYS A 422 15.40 -26.76 14.35
C LYS A 422 15.45 -26.72 15.86
N MET A 423 15.03 -27.84 16.48
CA MET A 423 15.31 -28.06 17.88
C MET A 423 16.80 -27.80 18.09
N ILE A 424 17.08 -26.78 18.88
CA ILE A 424 18.41 -26.44 19.39
C ILE A 424 18.83 -27.53 20.33
#